data_4ed3fe7602ca0226b6d88cb339d671f4
#
_entry.id   4ed3fe7602ca0226b6d88cb339d671f4
#
_cell.length_a   1.000
_cell.length_b   1.000
_cell.length_c   1.000
_cell.angle_alpha   90.00
_cell.angle_beta   90.00
_cell.angle_gamma   90.00
#
_symmetry.space_group_name_H-M   'P 1'
#
loop_
_entity.id
_entity.type
_entity.pdbx_description
1 polymer ?
#
loop_
_entity_poly.entity_id
_entity_poly.type
_entity_poly.pdbx_seq_one_letter_code
_entity_poly.pdbx_strand_id
1 'polypeptide(L)' 'MKKDTLTKLTSVKILKSLYEDFKLRTVNSSMNLQKLVNRSVHQYVHDNVIQESIESYDKLHASGSQF' A
#
# COMPACT_ATOMS: atom_id res chain seq x y z
N MET A 1 -11.34 2.66 27.43
CA MET A 1 -10.50 1.89 26.53
C MET A 1 -9.16 2.54 26.30
N LYS A 2 -8.14 1.75 26.34
CA LYS A 2 -6.79 2.29 26.13
C LYS A 2 -6.53 2.58 24.67
N LYS A 3 -5.98 3.74 24.40
CA LYS A 3 -5.58 4.09 23.06
C LYS A 3 -4.33 3.31 22.67
N ASP A 4 -4.33 2.80 21.47
CA ASP A 4 -3.16 2.12 20.92
C ASP A 4 -2.14 3.16 20.47
N THR A 5 -1.00 3.21 21.16
CA THR A 5 0.06 4.16 20.84
C THR A 5 1.08 3.61 19.87
N LEU A 6 0.95 2.33 19.45
CA LEU A 6 1.88 1.69 18.52
C LEU A 6 1.47 1.87 17.05
N THR A 7 0.24 2.24 16.82
CA THR A 7 -0.25 2.38 15.45
C THR A 7 -0.87 3.76 15.28
N LYS A 8 -0.99 4.15 14.02
CA LYS A 8 -1.65 5.40 13.66
C LYS A 8 -2.63 5.13 12.54
N LEU A 9 -3.86 5.59 12.70
CA LEU A 9 -4.86 5.47 11.66
C LEU A 9 -4.63 6.57 10.62
N THR A 10 -4.43 6.16 9.38
CA THR A 10 -4.29 7.08 8.26
C THR A 10 -5.27 6.71 7.18
N SER A 11 -5.50 7.62 6.24
CA SER A 11 -6.37 7.33 5.11
C SER A 11 -5.68 7.74 3.82
N VAL A 12 -5.87 6.91 2.80
CA VAL A 12 -5.37 7.16 1.46
C VAL A 12 -6.45 6.79 0.47
N LYS A 13 -6.38 7.39 -0.72
CA LYS A 13 -7.26 7.03 -1.81
C LYS A 13 -6.54 6.00 -2.68
N ILE A 14 -7.23 4.93 -3.02
CA ILE A 14 -6.70 3.89 -3.89
C ILE A 14 -7.54 3.87 -5.16
N LEU A 15 -6.89 3.70 -6.30
CA LEU A 15 -7.61 3.56 -7.55
C LEU A 15 -8.63 2.42 -7.42
N LYS A 16 -9.86 2.69 -7.83
CA LYS A 16 -10.95 1.76 -7.59
C LYS A 16 -10.71 0.39 -8.23
N SER A 17 -10.29 0.38 -9.49
CA SER A 17 -10.04 -0.88 -10.17
C SER A 17 -8.90 -1.67 -9.53
N LEU A 18 -7.89 -0.97 -9.07
CA LEU A 18 -6.76 -1.60 -8.40
C LEU A 18 -7.19 -2.22 -7.07
N TYR A 19 -8.04 -1.52 -6.34
CA TYR A 19 -8.55 -2.04 -5.08
C TYR A 19 -9.40 -3.29 -5.31
N GLU A 20 -10.23 -3.27 -6.34
CA GLU A 20 -11.07 -4.41 -6.66
C GLU A 20 -10.23 -5.61 -7.07
N ASP A 21 -9.17 -5.40 -7.85
CA ASP A 21 -8.26 -6.48 -8.20
C ASP A 21 -7.57 -7.04 -6.96
N PHE A 22 -7.16 -6.17 -6.05
CA PHE A 22 -6.55 -6.61 -4.81
C PHE A 22 -7.50 -7.50 -4.01
N LYS A 23 -8.76 -7.10 -3.91
CA LYS A 23 -9.74 -7.89 -3.17
C LYS A 23 -9.91 -9.28 -3.79
N LEU A 24 -9.98 -9.34 -5.11
CA LEU A 24 -10.12 -10.62 -5.81
C LEU A 24 -8.92 -11.52 -5.59
N ARG A 25 -7.72 -10.95 -5.63
CA ARG A 25 -6.51 -11.75 -5.49
C ARG A 25 -6.26 -12.22 -4.08
N THR A 26 -6.92 -11.62 -3.10
CA THR A 26 -6.67 -11.97 -1.70
C THR A 26 -7.84 -12.69 -1.05
N VAL A 27 -8.84 -13.09 -1.83
CA VAL A 27 -10.06 -13.68 -1.29
C VAL A 27 -9.79 -14.95 -0.51
N ASN A 28 -8.81 -15.76 -0.95
CA ASN A 28 -8.44 -17.00 -0.27
C ASN A 28 -7.10 -16.89 0.44
N SER A 29 -6.69 -15.68 0.76
CA SER A 29 -5.38 -15.42 1.35
C SER A 29 -5.56 -14.76 2.70
N SER A 30 -4.55 -14.87 3.56
CA SER A 30 -4.55 -14.13 4.81
C SER A 30 -4.07 -12.68 4.63
N MET A 31 -3.74 -12.30 3.40
CA MET A 31 -3.30 -10.94 3.11
C MET A 31 -4.48 -9.97 3.20
N ASN A 32 -4.21 -8.79 3.74
CA ASN A 32 -5.19 -7.71 3.73
C ASN A 32 -4.46 -6.39 3.51
N LEU A 33 -5.22 -5.32 3.36
CA LEU A 33 -4.64 -4.03 3.01
C LEU A 33 -3.72 -3.51 4.10
N GLN A 34 -4.09 -3.71 5.35
CA GLN A 34 -3.26 -3.25 6.45
C GLN A 34 -1.89 -3.94 6.45
N LYS A 35 -1.87 -5.24 6.22
CA LYS A 35 -0.61 -5.97 6.13
C LYS A 35 0.21 -5.50 4.94
N LEU A 36 -0.45 -5.31 3.81
CA LEU A 36 0.25 -4.86 2.61
C LEU A 36 0.90 -3.50 2.84
N VAL A 37 0.14 -2.56 3.41
CA VAL A 37 0.65 -1.21 3.63
C VAL A 37 1.82 -1.24 4.61
N ASN A 38 1.66 -1.92 5.73
CA ASN A 38 2.74 -1.95 6.72
C ASN A 38 4.01 -2.60 6.17
N ARG A 39 3.85 -3.70 5.45
CA ARG A 39 5.01 -4.39 4.88
C ARG A 39 5.66 -3.57 3.78
N SER A 40 4.86 -2.90 2.95
CA SER A 40 5.39 -2.05 1.89
C SER A 40 6.11 -0.83 2.45
N VAL A 41 5.53 -0.19 3.45
CA VAL A 41 6.18 0.96 4.07
C VAL A 41 7.48 0.55 4.74
N HIS A 42 7.47 -0.58 5.42
CA HIS A 42 8.70 -1.09 6.05
C HIS A 42 9.80 -1.31 5.01
N GLN A 43 9.45 -1.94 3.89
CA GLN A 43 10.43 -2.17 2.83
C GLN A 43 10.95 -0.86 2.24
N TYR A 44 10.05 0.10 2.02
CA TYR A 44 10.44 1.39 1.49
C TYR A 44 11.45 2.09 2.40
N VAL A 45 11.20 2.05 3.70
CA VAL A 45 12.05 2.74 4.67
C VAL A 45 13.42 2.07 4.80
N HIS A 46 13.47 0.74 4.69
CA HIS A 46 14.69 -0.01 5.02
C HIS A 46 15.44 -0.57 3.80
N ASP A 47 14.93 -0.40 2.59
CA ASP A 47 15.53 -1.00 1.40
C ASP A 47 15.60 0.06 0.29
N ASN A 48 16.82 0.52 -0.01
CA ASN A 48 17.01 1.57 -1.00
C ASN A 48 16.60 1.12 -2.40
N VAL A 49 16.76 -0.16 -2.73
CA VAL A 49 16.37 -0.67 -4.03
C VAL A 49 14.85 -0.62 -4.18
N ILE A 50 14.13 -1.03 -3.16
CA ILE A 50 12.66 -0.97 -3.15
C ILE A 50 12.20 0.48 -3.21
N GLN A 51 12.86 1.36 -2.45
CA GLN A 51 12.51 2.77 -2.46
C GLN A 51 12.61 3.35 -3.85
N GLU A 52 13.72 3.11 -4.53
CA GLU A 52 13.92 3.64 -5.88
C GLU A 52 12.93 3.02 -6.87
N SER A 53 12.67 1.74 -6.73
CA SER A 53 11.72 1.05 -7.59
C SER A 53 10.33 1.64 -7.48
N ILE A 54 9.90 1.94 -6.27
CA ILE A 54 8.58 2.52 -6.06
C ILE A 54 8.54 3.96 -6.57
N GLU A 55 9.57 4.75 -6.28
CA GLU A 55 9.59 6.16 -6.67
C GLU A 55 9.63 6.33 -8.19
N SER A 56 10.26 5.40 -8.89
CA SER A 56 10.35 5.46 -10.35
C SER A 56 9.27 4.68 -11.05
N TYR A 57 8.32 4.12 -10.30
CA TYR A 57 7.27 3.30 -10.88
C TYR A 57 6.38 4.14 -11.80
N ASP A 58 6.22 3.70 -13.04
CA ASP A 58 5.47 4.46 -14.03
C ASP A 58 4.41 3.63 -14.74
N LYS A 59 3.99 2.53 -14.13
CA LYS A 59 3.02 1.62 -14.74
C LYS A 59 1.57 1.96 -14.45
N LEU A 60 1.34 2.93 -13.57
CA LEU A 60 -0.02 3.36 -13.30
C LEU A 60 -0.44 4.40 -14.33
N HIS A 61 -1.61 4.18 -14.93
CA HIS A 61 -2.13 5.05 -15.99
C HIS A 61 -3.20 6.01 -15.47
N ALA A 62 -3.07 6.41 -14.21
CA ALA A 62 -3.93 7.45 -13.66
C ALA A 62 -3.41 8.81 -14.07
N SER A 63 -4.27 9.81 -14.08
CA SER A 63 -3.88 11.15 -14.50
C SER A 63 -2.91 11.75 -13.47
N GLY A 64 -1.84 12.36 -13.99
CA GLY A 64 -0.86 13.05 -13.18
C GLY A 64 -0.03 12.12 -12.34
N SER A 65 0.72 12.70 -11.42
CA SER A 65 1.60 11.97 -10.52
C SER A 65 0.95 11.74 -9.16
N GLN A 66 -0.34 11.86 -9.09
CA GLN A 66 -1.09 11.78 -7.85
C GLN A 66 -1.13 10.37 -7.29
N PHE A 67 -1.03 9.38 -8.12
CA PHE A 67 -1.09 7.99 -7.72
C PHE A 67 0.17 7.26 -8.14
#